data_48b9d2a3aa6ad5b97c0757677079c307
#
_entry.id   48b9d2a3aa6ad5b97c0757677079c307
#
_cell.length_a   1.000
_cell.length_b   1.000
_cell.length_c   1.000
_cell.angle_alpha   90.00
_cell.angle_beta   90.00
_cell.angle_gamma   90.00
#
_symmetry.space_group_name_H-M   'P 1'
#
loop_
_entity.id
_entity.type
_entity.pdbx_description
1 polymer ?
#
loop_
_entity_poly.entity_id
_entity_poly.type
_entity_poly.pdbx_seq_one_letter_code
_entity_poly.pdbx_strand_id
1 'polypeptide(L)'
;MTEEFETELGNRLLRYAAIDSQSDEDSATTPSTDDQYSMLKLLEKELRDIKAQDIQITDYGVVLATIPGNKKGPTIGFLAHVDTAPQFNAKNVKPRMIKGYNGGDITFPDNPSLILSPKDF
;
A
#
# COMPACT_ATOMS: atom_id res chain seq x y z
N MET A 1 -8.94 -9.05 16.92
CA MET A 1 -7.65 -8.38 16.61
C MET A 1 -7.22 -7.62 17.85
N THR A 2 -5.93 -7.49 18.14
CA THR A 2 -5.47 -6.66 19.25
C THR A 2 -5.42 -5.19 18.82
N GLU A 3 -5.63 -4.25 19.73
CA GLU A 3 -5.55 -2.79 19.47
C GLU A 3 -4.20 -2.40 18.87
N GLU A 4 -3.12 -3.06 19.30
CA GLU A 4 -1.77 -2.87 18.76
C GLU A 4 -1.68 -3.24 17.27
N PHE A 5 -2.30 -4.35 16.86
CA PHE A 5 -2.30 -4.80 15.48
C PHE A 5 -3.13 -3.87 14.58
N GLU A 6 -4.28 -3.40 15.04
CA GLU A 6 -5.11 -2.43 14.33
C GLU A 6 -4.38 -1.09 14.13
N THR A 7 -3.67 -0.63 15.17
CA THR A 7 -2.85 0.58 15.11
C THR A 7 -1.72 0.43 14.10
N GLU A 8 -1.02 -0.72 14.10
CA GLU A 8 0.06 -0.99 13.14
C GLU A 8 -0.45 -1.02 11.69
N LEU A 9 -1.57 -1.69 11.42
CA LEU A 9 -2.19 -1.72 10.10
C LEU A 9 -2.62 -0.33 9.64
N GLY A 10 -3.23 0.47 10.52
CA GLY A 10 -3.63 1.83 10.21
C GLY A 10 -2.42 2.72 9.86
N ASN A 11 -1.36 2.66 10.65
CA ASN A 11 -0.13 3.40 10.40
C ASN A 11 0.55 2.96 9.09
N ARG A 12 0.53 1.67 8.80
CA ARG A 12 1.06 1.11 7.55
C ARG A 12 0.29 1.62 6.33
N LEU A 13 -1.03 1.59 6.39
CA LEU A 13 -1.88 2.12 5.34
C LEU A 13 -1.62 3.62 5.08
N LEU A 14 -1.49 4.43 6.13
CA LEU A 14 -1.15 5.85 6.00
C LEU A 14 0.21 6.05 5.30
N ARG A 15 1.23 5.25 5.66
CA ARG A 15 2.56 5.34 5.01
C ARG A 15 2.48 4.95 3.53
N TYR A 16 1.77 3.88 3.21
CA TYR A 16 1.66 3.39 1.83
C TYR A 16 0.88 4.36 0.94
N ALA A 17 -0.25 4.85 1.43
CA ALA A 17 -1.09 5.79 0.70
C ALA A 17 -0.42 7.16 0.44
N ALA A 18 0.62 7.51 1.20
CA ALA A 18 1.38 8.74 1.01
C ALA A 18 2.46 8.63 -0.08
N ILE A 19 2.77 7.41 -0.56
CA ILE A 19 3.76 7.18 -1.60
C ILE A 19 3.08 7.20 -2.96
N ASP A 20 3.63 7.98 -3.89
CA ASP A 20 3.23 7.88 -5.29
C ASP A 20 3.80 6.58 -5.86
N SER A 21 2.91 5.68 -6.23
CA SER A 21 3.23 4.42 -6.91
C SER A 21 2.34 4.22 -8.14
N GLN A 22 1.86 5.32 -8.71
CA GLN A 22 0.92 5.28 -9.82
C GLN A 22 1.53 4.63 -11.06
N SER A 23 0.77 3.72 -11.66
CA SER A 23 1.13 3.11 -12.94
C SER A 23 0.85 4.04 -14.12
N ASP A 24 1.50 3.74 -15.25
CA ASP A 24 1.28 4.39 -16.54
C ASP A 24 0.99 3.31 -17.58
N GLU A 25 -0.24 3.28 -18.09
CA GLU A 25 -0.70 2.28 -19.05
C GLU A 25 -0.13 2.48 -20.47
N ASP A 26 0.39 3.68 -20.79
CA ASP A 26 1.03 3.97 -22.04
C ASP A 26 2.55 3.69 -22.03
N SER A 27 3.11 3.31 -20.88
CA SER A 27 4.52 3.01 -20.72
C SER A 27 4.92 1.68 -21.37
N ALA A 28 6.06 1.67 -22.04
CA ALA A 28 6.67 0.46 -22.59
C ALA A 28 7.60 -0.26 -21.60
N THR A 29 7.77 0.27 -20.39
CA THR A 29 8.69 -0.27 -19.37
C THR A 29 7.97 -1.06 -18.29
N THR A 30 8.72 -1.87 -17.54
CA THR A 30 8.23 -2.58 -16.35
C THR A 30 9.27 -2.42 -15.24
N PRO A 31 8.94 -1.81 -14.10
CA PRO A 31 7.65 -1.17 -13.82
C PRO A 31 7.34 0.00 -14.77
N SER A 32 6.07 0.37 -14.88
CA SER A 32 5.62 1.38 -15.83
C SER A 32 6.00 2.81 -15.45
N THR A 33 6.37 3.05 -14.19
CA THR A 33 6.90 4.33 -13.68
C THR A 33 8.04 4.08 -12.69
N ASP A 34 9.02 4.99 -12.66
CA ASP A 34 10.12 4.93 -11.68
C ASP A 34 9.63 5.21 -10.26
N ASP A 35 8.56 5.94 -10.08
CA ASP A 35 7.97 6.26 -8.78
C ASP A 35 7.56 4.99 -8.00
N GLN A 36 7.17 3.93 -8.70
CA GLN A 36 6.84 2.63 -8.09
C GLN A 36 8.01 2.04 -7.28
N TYR A 37 9.26 2.30 -7.65
CA TYR A 37 10.42 1.83 -6.88
C TYR A 37 10.47 2.39 -5.46
N SER A 38 9.87 3.55 -5.20
CA SER A 38 9.77 4.11 -3.85
C SER A 38 8.96 3.20 -2.93
N MET A 39 7.83 2.67 -3.41
CA MET A 39 7.02 1.69 -2.70
C MET A 39 7.77 0.37 -2.52
N LEU A 40 8.40 -0.14 -3.59
CA LEU A 40 9.15 -1.41 -3.54
C LEU A 40 10.29 -1.37 -2.50
N LYS A 41 11.03 -0.27 -2.43
CA LYS A 41 12.11 -0.08 -1.43
C LYS A 41 11.57 0.01 0.00
N LEU A 42 10.42 0.65 0.21
CA LEU A 42 9.78 0.64 1.52
C LEU A 42 9.38 -0.78 1.93
N LEU A 43 8.75 -1.53 1.03
CA LEU A 43 8.34 -2.92 1.29
C LEU A 43 9.55 -3.82 1.56
N GLU A 44 10.62 -3.67 0.77
CA GLU A 44 11.88 -4.40 1.02
C GLU A 44 12.40 -4.14 2.44
N LYS A 45 12.43 -2.86 2.86
CA LYS A 45 12.84 -2.50 4.21
C LYS A 45 11.93 -3.12 5.27
N GLU A 46 10.62 -3.01 5.14
CA GLU A 46 9.68 -3.56 6.12
C GLU A 46 9.73 -5.10 6.19
N LEU A 47 9.98 -5.78 5.07
CA LEU A 47 10.23 -7.23 5.06
C LEU A 47 11.51 -7.60 5.83
N ARG A 48 12.57 -6.78 5.72
CA ARG A 48 13.79 -6.96 6.54
C ARG A 48 13.50 -6.75 8.03
N ASP A 49 12.72 -5.74 8.37
CA ASP A 49 12.37 -5.41 9.76
C ASP A 49 11.61 -6.58 10.44
N ILE A 50 10.75 -7.30 9.70
CA ILE A 50 10.08 -8.53 10.18
C ILE A 50 10.92 -9.81 10.01
N LYS A 51 12.19 -9.68 9.60
CA LYS A 51 13.15 -10.81 9.42
C LYS A 51 12.73 -11.84 8.37
N ALA A 52 12.04 -11.41 7.33
CA ALA A 52 11.83 -12.24 6.14
C ALA A 52 13.17 -12.62 5.50
N GLN A 53 13.20 -13.73 4.78
CA GLN A 53 14.36 -14.28 4.10
C GLN A 53 14.23 -14.13 2.58
N ASP A 54 15.34 -14.32 1.87
CA ASP A 54 15.39 -14.31 0.40
C ASP A 54 14.73 -13.08 -0.22
N ILE A 55 14.91 -11.92 0.43
CA ILE A 55 14.28 -10.66 0.00
C ILE A 55 15.02 -10.14 -1.22
N GLN A 56 14.28 -9.89 -2.29
CA GLN A 56 14.80 -9.32 -3.53
C GLN A 56 13.77 -8.42 -4.22
N ILE A 57 14.25 -7.39 -4.90
CA ILE A 57 13.50 -6.65 -5.90
C ILE A 57 13.98 -7.14 -7.27
N THR A 58 13.07 -7.66 -8.07
CA THR A 58 13.41 -8.14 -9.42
C THR A 58 13.53 -6.97 -10.40
N ASP A 59 14.15 -7.21 -11.56
CA ASP A 59 14.24 -6.23 -12.65
C ASP A 59 12.86 -5.80 -13.20
N TYR A 60 11.84 -6.61 -12.95
CA TYR A 60 10.44 -6.32 -13.33
C TYR A 60 9.65 -5.55 -12.26
N GLY A 61 10.31 -5.06 -11.20
CA GLY A 61 9.63 -4.33 -10.14
C GLY A 61 8.75 -5.20 -9.25
N VAL A 62 9.15 -6.44 -8.97
CA VAL A 62 8.45 -7.33 -8.02
C VAL A 62 9.31 -7.50 -6.78
N VAL A 63 8.73 -7.27 -5.60
CA VAL A 63 9.37 -7.63 -4.32
C VAL A 63 8.98 -9.05 -3.96
N LEU A 64 9.98 -9.89 -3.77
CA LEU A 64 9.81 -11.27 -3.32
C LEU A 64 10.45 -11.44 -1.95
N ALA A 65 9.83 -12.26 -1.10
CA ALA A 65 10.39 -12.63 0.20
C ALA A 65 9.83 -13.97 0.68
N THR A 66 10.54 -14.60 1.57
CA THR A 66 10.16 -15.86 2.21
C THR A 66 9.97 -15.65 3.72
N ILE A 67 8.85 -16.07 4.26
CA ILE A 67 8.66 -16.26 5.69
C ILE A 67 8.83 -17.77 5.97
N PRO A 68 9.88 -18.20 6.68
CA PRO A 68 10.10 -19.60 6.91
C PRO A 68 8.98 -20.20 7.77
N GLY A 69 8.51 -21.36 7.35
CA GLY A 69 7.54 -22.13 8.12
C GLY A 69 8.17 -22.74 9.38
N ASN A 70 7.34 -22.97 10.38
CA ASN A 70 7.75 -23.63 11.64
C ASN A 70 7.57 -25.16 11.61
N LYS A 71 7.04 -25.72 10.53
CA LYS A 71 6.82 -27.15 10.30
C LYS A 71 7.00 -27.50 8.83
N LYS A 72 7.29 -28.77 8.52
CA LYS A 72 7.22 -29.28 7.16
C LYS A 72 5.78 -29.24 6.64
N GLY A 73 5.60 -28.73 5.45
CA GLY A 73 4.29 -28.60 4.82
C GLY A 73 4.39 -27.96 3.44
N PRO A 74 3.24 -27.72 2.79
CA PRO A 74 3.22 -27.00 1.52
C PRO A 74 3.66 -25.55 1.69
N THR A 75 4.28 -25.00 0.66
CA THR A 75 4.52 -23.55 0.56
C THR A 75 3.25 -22.85 0.09
N ILE A 76 2.88 -21.79 0.75
CA ILE A 76 1.73 -20.94 0.40
C ILE A 76 2.28 -19.62 -0.14
N GLY A 77 1.82 -19.20 -1.32
CA GLY A 77 2.16 -17.92 -1.93
C GLY A 77 1.04 -16.88 -1.69
N PHE A 78 1.44 -15.68 -1.34
CA PHE A 78 0.58 -14.49 -1.29
C PHE A 78 1.04 -13.50 -2.34
N LEU A 79 0.11 -12.94 -3.09
CA LEU A 79 0.37 -11.93 -4.11
C LEU A 79 -0.50 -10.71 -3.85
N ALA A 80 0.09 -9.54 -4.00
CA ALA A 80 -0.62 -8.27 -3.98
C ALA A 80 0.05 -7.30 -4.93
N HIS A 81 -0.73 -6.51 -5.67
CA HIS A 81 -0.18 -5.42 -6.44
C HIS A 81 0.13 -4.22 -5.53
N VAL A 82 1.07 -3.38 -5.92
CA VAL A 82 1.56 -2.24 -5.14
C VAL A 82 1.42 -0.91 -5.86
N ASP A 83 1.09 -0.95 -7.14
CA ASP A 83 0.80 0.24 -7.92
C ASP A 83 -0.61 0.76 -7.63
N THR A 84 -0.81 2.04 -7.87
CA THR A 84 -2.14 2.66 -7.89
C THR A 84 -2.57 2.93 -9.33
N ALA A 85 -3.89 2.87 -9.55
CA ALA A 85 -4.47 3.00 -10.88
C ALA A 85 -4.27 4.42 -11.46
N PRO A 86 -4.05 4.58 -12.78
CA PRO A 86 -3.78 5.87 -13.40
C PRO A 86 -5.02 6.77 -13.52
N GLN A 87 -6.22 6.24 -13.34
CA GLN A 87 -7.47 6.97 -13.51
C GLN A 87 -7.72 8.05 -12.46
N PHE A 88 -6.99 8.02 -11.34
CA PHE A 88 -7.11 9.02 -10.28
C PHE A 88 -5.72 9.46 -9.81
N ASN A 89 -5.53 10.75 -9.61
CA ASN A 89 -4.23 11.29 -9.19
C ASN A 89 -3.81 10.74 -7.82
N ALA A 90 -2.67 10.06 -7.76
CA ALA A 90 -2.05 9.53 -6.55
C ALA A 90 -0.88 10.36 -6.02
N LYS A 91 -0.59 11.53 -6.65
CA LYS A 91 0.51 12.41 -6.23
C LYS A 91 0.12 13.26 -5.04
N ASN A 92 1.04 13.40 -4.09
CA ASN A 92 0.88 14.25 -2.91
C ASN A 92 -0.36 13.92 -2.06
N VAL A 93 -0.75 12.65 -2.02
CA VAL A 93 -1.84 12.19 -1.16
C VAL A 93 -1.48 12.45 0.30
N LYS A 94 -2.41 13.06 1.04
CA LYS A 94 -2.27 13.37 2.47
C LYS A 94 -3.29 12.55 3.26
N PRO A 95 -3.03 11.25 3.48
CA PRO A 95 -3.98 10.38 4.15
C PRO A 95 -4.16 10.83 5.60
N ARG A 96 -5.38 10.68 6.11
CA ARG A 96 -5.71 10.98 7.50
C ARG A 96 -6.56 9.89 8.11
N MET A 97 -6.43 9.68 9.40
CA MET A 97 -7.28 8.78 10.16
C MET A 97 -8.41 9.56 10.83
N ILE A 98 -9.64 9.12 10.64
CA ILE A 98 -10.80 9.65 11.34
C ILE A 98 -11.13 8.71 12.48
N LYS A 99 -10.95 9.17 13.72
CA LYS A 99 -11.29 8.40 14.92
C LYS A 99 -12.74 8.63 15.30
N GLY A 100 -13.39 7.59 15.81
CA GLY A 100 -14.77 7.68 16.30
C GLY A 100 -15.77 8.03 15.19
N TYR A 101 -15.53 7.53 13.97
CA TYR A 101 -16.44 7.78 12.85
C TYR A 101 -17.87 7.35 13.18
N ASN A 102 -18.81 8.24 13.02
CA ASN A 102 -20.22 8.08 13.41
C ASN A 102 -21.15 7.66 12.27
N GLY A 103 -20.61 7.35 11.10
CA GLY A 103 -21.40 6.96 9.92
C GLY A 103 -21.94 8.13 9.10
N GLY A 104 -21.52 9.37 9.38
CA GLY A 104 -21.92 10.54 8.61
C GLY A 104 -21.02 10.86 7.41
N ASP A 105 -21.35 11.93 6.70
CA ASP A 105 -20.57 12.41 5.56
C ASP A 105 -19.14 12.79 5.97
N ILE A 106 -18.17 12.46 5.12
CA ILE A 106 -16.76 12.84 5.28
C ILE A 106 -16.43 13.92 4.26
N THR A 107 -15.89 15.04 4.73
CA THR A 107 -15.40 16.13 3.89
C THR A 107 -13.87 16.13 3.83
N PHE A 108 -13.32 16.68 2.76
CA PHE A 108 -11.86 16.76 2.54
C PHE A 108 -11.39 18.21 2.74
N PRO A 109 -10.41 18.46 3.65
CA PRO A 109 -9.94 19.82 3.94
C PRO A 109 -9.43 20.56 2.71
N ASP A 110 -8.73 19.86 1.81
CA ASP A 110 -8.14 20.43 0.60
C ASP A 110 -9.17 20.63 -0.53
N ASN A 111 -10.35 20.02 -0.42
CA ASN A 111 -11.46 20.19 -1.34
C ASN A 111 -12.81 20.01 -0.61
N PRO A 112 -13.32 21.04 0.08
CA PRO A 112 -14.57 20.93 0.85
C PRO A 112 -15.83 20.65 0.02
N SER A 113 -15.76 20.83 -1.30
CA SER A 113 -16.87 20.48 -2.20
C SER A 113 -16.96 18.98 -2.48
N LEU A 114 -15.90 18.24 -2.22
CA LEU A 114 -15.87 16.78 -2.33
C LEU A 114 -16.37 16.18 -1.02
N ILE A 115 -17.43 15.39 -1.11
CA ILE A 115 -18.04 14.72 0.04
C ILE A 115 -18.05 13.21 -0.25
N LEU A 116 -17.53 12.43 0.68
CA LEU A 116 -17.72 10.98 0.70
C LEU A 116 -18.92 10.68 1.60
N SER A 117 -20.04 10.34 0.98
CA SER A 117 -21.30 10.07 1.69
C SER A 117 -21.57 8.57 1.76
N PRO A 118 -21.89 8.01 2.96
CA PRO A 118 -22.32 6.61 3.07
C PRO A 118 -23.62 6.30 2.33
N LYS A 119 -24.33 7.31 1.83
CA LYS A 119 -25.55 7.13 1.04
C LYS A 119 -25.27 6.78 -0.42
N ASP A 120 -24.02 6.95 -0.86
CA ASP A 120 -23.61 6.73 -2.24
C ASP A 120 -23.05 5.31 -2.45
N PHE A 121 -23.00 4.45 -1.37
CA PHE A 121 -22.44 3.10 -1.37
C PHE A 121 -23.44 2.05 -0.85
#